data_580ae4cdb6ec4733627fea06eba8df6b
#
_entry.id   580ae4cdb6ec4733627fea06eba8df6b
#
_cell.length_a   1.000
_cell.length_b   1.000
_cell.length_c   1.000
_cell.angle_alpha   90.00
_cell.angle_beta   90.00
_cell.angle_gamma   90.00
#
_symmetry.space_group_name_H-M   'P 1'
#
loop_
_entity.id
_entity.type
_entity.pdbx_description
1 polymer ?
#
loop_
_entity_poly.entity_id
_entity_poly.type
_entity_poly.pdbx_seq_one_letter_code
_entity_poly.pdbx_strand_id
1 'polypeptide(L)'
;LQWQDNSLTYLYGKDFQVNPRIQQTVTFEHADGWKYGDNFMFVDKIFYNGKDDSYAGSNTYYGEISPRLSFGKIFDQKLELGPIKDVLLAMTYEFGENDTESYLIGPGFDLAIPGFDYFQLNFYNRHTEGSRAGDNVWQITPVWSYTIGVGDSDVLIDGYMDWVVDND
;
A
#
# COMPACT_ATOMS: atom_id res chain seq x y z
N LEU A 1 -18.02 10.76 -0.93
CA LEU A 1 -17.73 9.36 -1.21
C LEU A 1 -18.41 8.96 -2.52
N GLN A 2 -17.65 8.42 -3.49
CA GLN A 2 -18.16 7.98 -4.79
C GLN A 2 -18.23 6.45 -4.84
N TRP A 3 -17.27 5.79 -4.23
CA TRP A 3 -17.19 4.34 -4.06
C TRP A 3 -16.39 4.02 -2.81
N GLN A 4 -16.57 2.81 -2.28
CA GLN A 4 -15.76 2.27 -1.19
C GLN A 4 -15.69 0.75 -1.29
N ASP A 5 -14.62 0.19 -0.80
CA ASP A 5 -14.39 -1.23 -0.64
C ASP A 5 -13.71 -1.53 0.70
N ASN A 6 -14.09 -2.65 1.29
CA ASN A 6 -13.53 -3.09 2.57
C ASN A 6 -13.27 -4.59 2.52
N SER A 7 -12.14 -5.00 3.07
CA SER A 7 -11.81 -6.41 3.21
C SER A 7 -11.23 -6.74 4.58
N LEU A 8 -11.42 -7.97 4.99
CA LEU A 8 -10.81 -8.56 6.17
C LEU A 8 -10.16 -9.87 5.77
N THR A 9 -8.85 -9.97 5.95
CA THR A 9 -8.06 -11.14 5.56
C THR A 9 -7.41 -11.76 6.78
N TYR A 10 -7.44 -13.09 6.85
CA TYR A 10 -6.70 -13.87 7.83
C TYR A 10 -5.66 -14.73 7.13
N LEU A 11 -4.43 -14.64 7.59
CA LEU A 11 -3.31 -15.43 7.10
C LEU A 11 -2.70 -16.25 8.25
N TYR A 12 -2.40 -17.50 7.97
CA TYR A 12 -1.62 -18.35 8.84
C TYR A 12 -0.39 -18.85 8.08
N GLY A 13 0.77 -18.66 8.67
CA GLY A 13 2.02 -19.15 8.10
C GLY A 13 2.90 -19.78 9.16
N LYS A 14 3.69 -20.76 8.74
CA LYS A 14 4.72 -21.39 9.55
C LYS A 14 5.98 -21.60 8.71
N ASP A 15 7.08 -21.86 9.43
CA ASP A 15 8.40 -22.06 8.83
C ASP A 15 8.92 -20.83 8.07
N PHE A 16 8.55 -19.62 8.53
CA PHE A 16 9.18 -18.41 8.02
C PHE A 16 10.69 -18.44 8.23
N GLN A 17 11.43 -17.92 7.27
CA GLN A 17 12.90 -17.82 7.33
C GLN A 17 13.38 -16.77 8.35
N VAL A 18 12.50 -15.86 8.72
CA VAL A 18 12.72 -14.86 9.77
C VAL A 18 11.88 -15.20 10.98
N ASN A 19 12.42 -14.94 12.18
CA ASN A 19 11.66 -15.12 13.41
C ASN A 19 10.55 -14.08 13.54
N PRO A 20 9.45 -14.47 14.15
CA PRO A 20 9.07 -15.82 14.60
C PRO A 20 8.61 -16.72 13.45
N ARG A 21 8.82 -18.02 13.62
CA ARG A 21 8.54 -19.02 12.57
C ARG A 21 7.06 -19.24 12.28
N ILE A 22 6.22 -19.03 13.27
CA ILE A 22 4.76 -19.22 13.15
C ILE A 22 4.09 -17.89 13.43
N GLN A 23 3.32 -17.41 12.45
CA GLN A 23 2.64 -16.13 12.51
C GLN A 23 1.18 -16.28 12.06
N GLN A 24 0.31 -15.54 12.74
CA GLN A 24 -1.06 -15.32 12.30
C GLN A 24 -1.24 -13.82 12.08
N THR A 25 -1.76 -13.44 10.94
CA THR A 25 -2.00 -12.04 10.60
C THR A 25 -3.46 -11.83 10.26
N VAL A 26 -4.06 -10.83 10.88
CA VAL A 26 -5.38 -10.32 10.52
C VAL A 26 -5.16 -8.95 9.88
N THR A 27 -5.57 -8.81 8.61
CA THR A 27 -5.46 -7.57 7.85
C THR A 27 -6.83 -6.99 7.58
N PHE A 28 -7.04 -5.74 7.99
CA PHE A 28 -8.18 -4.94 7.54
C PHE A 28 -7.70 -3.97 6.46
N GLU A 29 -8.42 -3.92 5.34
CA GLU A 29 -8.17 -2.98 4.24
C GLU A 29 -9.40 -2.16 3.97
N HIS A 30 -9.20 -0.89 3.65
CA HIS A 30 -10.23 0.04 3.19
C HIS A 30 -9.71 0.83 2.00
N ALA A 31 -10.51 0.91 0.95
CA ALA A 31 -10.26 1.77 -0.18
C ALA A 31 -11.52 2.60 -0.48
N ASP A 32 -11.36 3.85 -0.82
CA ASP A 32 -12.44 4.71 -1.23
C ASP A 32 -12.02 5.73 -2.30
N GLY A 33 -13.00 6.18 -3.08
CA GLY A 33 -12.87 7.30 -3.99
C GLY A 33 -13.85 8.42 -3.64
N TRP A 34 -13.39 9.64 -3.68
CA TRP A 34 -14.16 10.82 -3.37
C TRP A 34 -13.97 11.93 -4.42
N LYS A 35 -14.64 13.07 -4.23
CA LYS A 35 -14.70 14.13 -5.23
C LYS A 35 -13.32 14.62 -5.70
N TYR A 36 -12.31 14.58 -4.86
CA TYR A 36 -11.00 15.17 -5.14
C TYR A 36 -9.83 14.16 -5.14
N GLY A 37 -10.11 12.88 -4.97
CA GLY A 37 -9.05 11.89 -4.93
C GLY A 37 -9.53 10.51 -4.50
N ASP A 38 -8.60 9.76 -3.96
CA ASP A 38 -8.83 8.44 -3.38
C ASP A 38 -8.04 8.26 -2.09
N ASN A 39 -8.44 7.27 -1.31
CA ASN A 39 -7.74 6.85 -0.11
C ASN A 39 -7.60 5.33 -0.13
N PHE A 40 -6.47 4.87 0.37
CA PHE A 40 -6.26 3.47 0.72
C PHE A 40 -5.70 3.41 2.14
N MET A 41 -6.16 2.46 2.93
CA MET A 41 -5.55 2.17 4.21
C MET A 41 -5.60 0.67 4.51
N PHE A 42 -4.62 0.21 5.24
CA PHE A 42 -4.65 -1.12 5.85
C PHE A 42 -4.05 -1.11 7.25
N VAL A 43 -4.47 -2.08 8.03
CA VAL A 43 -3.91 -2.36 9.36
C VAL A 43 -3.74 -3.86 9.51
N ASP A 44 -2.53 -4.27 9.82
CA ASP A 44 -2.16 -5.62 10.15
C ASP A 44 -2.06 -5.79 11.66
N LYS A 45 -2.69 -6.82 12.17
CA LYS A 45 -2.43 -7.32 13.52
C LYS A 45 -1.78 -8.69 13.41
N ILE A 46 -0.56 -8.80 13.93
CA ILE A 46 0.27 -10.00 13.80
C ILE A 46 0.44 -10.64 15.17
N PHE A 47 0.12 -11.92 15.25
CA PHE A 47 0.29 -12.74 16.44
C PHE A 47 1.43 -13.73 16.19
N TYR A 48 2.37 -13.78 17.12
CA TYR A 48 3.53 -14.64 17.08
C TYR A 48 3.28 -15.90 17.91
N ASN A 49 3.36 -17.06 17.26
CA ASN A 49 3.15 -18.35 17.89
C ASN A 49 4.38 -19.25 17.70
N GLY A 50 4.60 -20.14 18.65
CA GLY A 50 5.71 -21.09 18.60
C GLY A 50 6.25 -21.34 20.01
N LYS A 51 6.52 -22.59 20.36
CA LYS A 51 6.93 -22.95 21.73
C LYS A 51 8.39 -22.61 22.04
N ASP A 52 9.22 -22.48 21.00
CA ASP A 52 10.67 -22.33 21.13
C ASP A 52 11.18 -20.96 20.65
N ASP A 53 10.28 -20.00 20.49
CA ASP A 53 10.59 -18.65 20.02
C ASP A 53 10.44 -17.64 21.16
N SER A 54 11.42 -16.76 21.34
CA SER A 54 11.39 -15.70 22.34
C SER A 54 10.22 -14.71 22.16
N TYR A 55 9.62 -14.71 20.98
CA TYR A 55 8.43 -13.90 20.65
C TYR A 55 7.10 -14.65 20.84
N ALA A 56 7.13 -15.92 21.24
CA ALA A 56 5.91 -16.72 21.42
C ALA A 56 4.94 -16.06 22.40
N GLY A 57 3.69 -15.90 21.96
CA GLY A 57 2.64 -15.25 22.71
C GLY A 57 2.63 -13.71 22.65
N SER A 58 3.61 -13.08 21.96
CA SER A 58 3.59 -11.65 21.68
C SER A 58 2.75 -11.33 20.43
N ASN A 59 2.51 -10.07 20.22
CA ASN A 59 1.82 -9.57 19.03
C ASN A 59 2.38 -8.20 18.64
N THR A 60 2.16 -7.81 17.41
CA THR A 60 2.51 -6.49 16.90
C THR A 60 1.45 -5.98 15.93
N TYR A 61 1.53 -4.72 15.57
CA TYR A 61 0.69 -4.13 14.54
C TYR A 61 1.51 -3.25 13.61
N TYR A 62 1.02 -3.13 12.39
CA TYR A 62 1.54 -2.24 11.37
C TYR A 62 0.38 -1.73 10.52
N GLY A 63 0.45 -0.51 10.06
CA GLY A 63 -0.57 0.03 9.18
C GLY A 63 -0.08 1.20 8.36
N GLU A 64 -0.84 1.48 7.32
CA GLU A 64 -0.61 2.60 6.41
C GLU A 64 -1.93 3.30 6.08
N ILE A 65 -1.85 4.62 5.89
CA ILE A 65 -2.92 5.45 5.36
C ILE A 65 -2.34 6.23 4.18
N SER A 66 -2.92 6.03 2.99
CA SER A 66 -2.38 6.54 1.72
C SER A 66 -3.43 7.35 0.95
N PRO A 67 -3.67 8.62 1.33
CA PRO A 67 -4.52 9.52 0.57
C PRO A 67 -3.81 10.04 -0.69
N ARG A 68 -4.58 10.20 -1.79
CA ARG A 68 -4.10 10.86 -3.00
C ARG A 68 -5.08 11.95 -3.44
N LEU A 69 -4.55 13.10 -3.81
CA LEU A 69 -5.30 14.25 -4.33
C LEU A 69 -5.14 14.34 -5.85
N SER A 70 -6.22 14.22 -6.58
CA SER A 70 -6.24 14.29 -8.05
C SER A 70 -6.30 15.73 -8.53
N PHE A 71 -5.31 16.15 -9.27
CA PHE A 71 -5.33 17.48 -9.89
C PHE A 71 -6.38 17.57 -11.00
N GLY A 72 -6.60 16.49 -11.75
CA GLY A 72 -7.67 16.44 -12.74
C GLY A 72 -9.05 16.66 -12.14
N LYS A 73 -9.35 16.01 -11.02
CA LYS A 73 -10.62 16.20 -10.30
C LYS A 73 -10.75 17.56 -9.63
N ILE A 74 -9.67 18.10 -9.04
CA ILE A 74 -9.67 19.38 -8.34
C ILE A 74 -9.92 20.52 -9.34
N PHE A 75 -9.26 20.49 -10.49
CA PHE A 75 -9.36 21.52 -11.51
C PHE A 75 -10.46 21.28 -12.56
N ASP A 76 -11.18 20.16 -12.43
CA ASP A 76 -12.19 19.69 -13.40
C ASP A 76 -11.62 19.68 -14.84
N GLN A 77 -10.43 19.14 -14.99
CA GLN A 77 -9.69 19.05 -16.25
C GLN A 77 -9.14 17.66 -16.48
N LYS A 78 -9.15 17.21 -17.71
CA LYS A 78 -8.46 15.98 -18.11
C LYS A 78 -6.97 16.27 -18.24
N LEU A 79 -6.17 15.66 -17.37
CA LEU A 79 -4.71 15.74 -17.41
C LEU A 79 -4.13 14.50 -18.09
N GLU A 80 -4.60 14.24 -19.31
CA GLU A 80 -4.21 13.08 -20.11
C GLU A 80 -3.01 13.41 -21.01
N LEU A 81 -1.97 12.60 -20.92
CA LEU A 81 -0.80 12.67 -21.79
C LEU A 81 -0.25 11.27 -22.05
N GLY A 82 -0.42 10.76 -23.28
CA GLY A 82 -0.02 9.40 -23.62
C GLY A 82 -0.74 8.39 -22.74
N PRO A 83 -0.02 7.51 -22.01
CA PRO A 83 -0.63 6.54 -21.10
C PRO A 83 -1.09 7.17 -19.79
N ILE A 84 -0.72 8.41 -19.48
CA ILE A 84 -1.10 9.10 -18.24
C ILE A 84 -2.56 9.54 -18.35
N LYS A 85 -3.39 9.09 -17.39
CA LYS A 85 -4.81 9.44 -17.27
C LYS A 85 -5.05 10.58 -16.29
N ASP A 86 -4.24 10.68 -15.25
CA ASP A 86 -4.34 11.69 -14.21
C ASP A 86 -2.99 11.86 -13.50
N VAL A 87 -2.81 13.04 -12.93
CA VAL A 87 -1.66 13.40 -12.07
C VAL A 87 -2.20 13.72 -10.69
N LEU A 88 -1.57 13.14 -9.67
CA LEU A 88 -2.01 13.24 -8.28
C LEU A 88 -0.86 13.66 -7.37
N LEU A 89 -1.21 14.22 -6.23
CA LEU A 89 -0.33 14.29 -5.08
C LEU A 89 -0.59 13.07 -4.22
N ALA A 90 0.40 12.18 -4.11
CA ALA A 90 0.33 10.96 -3.32
C ALA A 90 1.01 11.17 -1.97
N MET A 91 0.37 10.69 -0.91
CA MET A 91 0.87 10.75 0.45
C MET A 91 0.66 9.39 1.12
N THR A 92 1.58 9.00 1.99
CA THR A 92 1.43 7.81 2.84
C THR A 92 1.96 8.10 4.23
N TYR A 93 1.21 7.69 5.23
CA TYR A 93 1.62 7.65 6.61
C TYR A 93 1.71 6.19 7.06
N GLU A 94 2.90 5.75 7.45
CA GLU A 94 3.16 4.43 8.00
C GLU A 94 3.28 4.53 9.52
N PHE A 95 2.67 3.59 10.23
CA PHE A 95 2.70 3.51 11.68
C PHE A 95 2.78 2.06 12.16
N GLY A 96 3.39 1.87 13.32
CA GLY A 96 3.56 0.55 13.91
C GLY A 96 4.11 0.62 15.33
N GLU A 97 4.42 -0.53 15.91
CA GLU A 97 5.08 -0.61 17.20
C GLU A 97 6.54 -0.14 17.14
N ASN A 98 7.13 0.12 18.33
CA ASN A 98 8.50 0.56 18.51
C ASN A 98 8.84 1.88 17.81
N ASP A 99 7.93 2.86 17.89
CA ASP A 99 8.08 4.19 17.27
C ASP A 99 8.32 4.11 15.75
N THR A 100 7.75 3.08 15.09
CA THR A 100 7.76 3.01 13.63
C THR A 100 6.83 4.07 13.07
N GLU A 101 7.41 5.09 12.45
CA GLU A 101 6.68 6.20 11.87
C GLU A 101 7.41 6.71 10.64
N SER A 102 6.69 6.79 9.51
CA SER A 102 7.24 7.30 8.26
C SER A 102 6.19 8.11 7.51
N TYR A 103 6.65 9.17 6.86
CA TYR A 103 5.85 10.04 6.01
C TYR A 103 6.40 9.98 4.59
N LEU A 104 5.54 9.71 3.63
CA LEU A 104 5.86 9.66 2.21
C LEU A 104 5.01 10.68 1.49
N ILE A 105 5.62 11.44 0.59
CA ILE A 105 4.92 12.42 -0.25
C ILE A 105 5.59 12.52 -1.61
N GLY A 106 4.80 12.68 -2.66
CA GLY A 106 5.31 12.90 -3.99
C GLY A 106 4.25 12.78 -5.08
N PRO A 107 4.65 12.93 -6.35
CA PRO A 107 3.74 12.82 -7.47
C PRO A 107 3.28 11.37 -7.67
N GLY A 108 1.98 11.22 -7.98
CA GLY A 108 1.37 9.98 -8.39
C GLY A 108 0.76 10.10 -9.78
N PHE A 109 0.73 8.99 -10.49
CA PHE A 109 0.18 8.91 -11.85
C PHE A 109 -0.77 7.73 -11.95
N ASP A 110 -1.97 7.99 -12.48
CA ASP A 110 -2.85 6.93 -12.95
C ASP A 110 -2.55 6.67 -14.42
N LEU A 111 -2.27 5.42 -14.77
CA LEU A 111 -1.86 5.01 -16.10
C LEU A 111 -2.92 4.12 -16.75
N ALA A 112 -3.18 4.37 -18.04
CA ALA A 112 -3.96 3.47 -18.88
C ALA A 112 -3.02 2.45 -19.54
N ILE A 113 -2.84 1.31 -18.88
CA ILE A 113 -2.05 0.20 -19.40
C ILE A 113 -3.01 -0.87 -19.93
N PRO A 114 -2.93 -1.25 -21.22
CA PRO A 114 -3.80 -2.28 -21.77
C PRO A 114 -3.72 -3.60 -20.97
N GLY A 115 -4.88 -4.18 -20.65
CA GLY A 115 -4.99 -5.42 -19.90
C GLY A 115 -5.09 -5.26 -18.40
N PHE A 116 -4.80 -4.08 -17.85
CA PHE A 116 -4.97 -3.78 -16.44
C PHE A 116 -6.31 -3.10 -16.16
N ASP A 117 -6.94 -3.45 -15.04
CA ASP A 117 -8.13 -2.75 -14.54
C ASP A 117 -7.75 -1.36 -14.05
N TYR A 118 -6.63 -1.28 -13.33
CA TYR A 118 -5.94 -0.03 -13.02
C TYR A 118 -4.43 -0.26 -12.91
N PHE A 119 -3.68 0.81 -13.12
CA PHE A 119 -2.26 0.86 -12.88
C PHE A 119 -1.89 2.25 -12.33
N GLN A 120 -1.28 2.27 -11.15
CA GLN A 120 -0.83 3.48 -10.48
C GLN A 120 0.69 3.45 -10.34
N LEU A 121 1.32 4.60 -10.49
CA LEU A 121 2.75 4.75 -10.26
C LEU A 121 2.95 5.96 -9.37
N ASN A 122 3.39 5.73 -8.13
CA ASN A 122 3.63 6.77 -7.14
C ASN A 122 5.13 6.90 -6.87
N PHE A 123 5.61 8.13 -6.87
CA PHE A 123 6.99 8.48 -6.54
C PHE A 123 6.99 9.23 -5.22
N TYR A 124 7.59 8.64 -4.19
CA TYR A 124 7.60 9.22 -2.85
C TYR A 124 8.97 9.68 -2.45
N ASN A 125 9.02 10.82 -1.76
CA ASN A 125 10.12 11.13 -0.84
C ASN A 125 9.71 10.58 0.53
N ARG A 126 10.52 9.66 1.07
CA ARG A 126 10.29 8.99 2.35
C ARG A 126 11.09 9.67 3.44
N HIS A 127 10.43 10.06 4.51
CA HIS A 127 11.01 10.55 5.74
C HIS A 127 10.61 9.61 6.89
N THR A 128 11.60 9.01 7.54
CA THR A 128 11.39 8.07 8.64
C THR A 128 11.82 8.70 9.95
N GLU A 129 10.97 8.63 10.96
CA GLU A 129 11.21 9.13 12.31
C GLU A 129 11.42 7.98 13.31
N GLY A 130 11.83 8.31 14.54
CA GLY A 130 12.00 7.35 15.63
C GLY A 130 13.29 6.56 15.57
N SER A 131 13.25 5.31 15.99
CA SER A 131 14.44 4.43 16.10
C SER A 131 15.10 4.09 14.76
N ARG A 132 14.40 4.31 13.67
CA ARG A 132 14.88 4.13 12.29
C ARG A 132 15.02 5.44 11.53
N ALA A 133 15.13 6.55 12.25
CA ALA A 133 15.34 7.86 11.64
C ALA A 133 16.57 7.82 10.73
N GLY A 134 16.43 8.34 9.53
CA GLY A 134 17.47 8.37 8.51
C GLY A 134 17.23 9.49 7.52
N ASP A 135 18.14 9.60 6.57
CA ASP A 135 18.02 10.57 5.49
C ASP A 135 16.78 10.31 4.63
N ASN A 136 16.31 11.37 3.97
CA ASN A 136 15.24 11.27 3.01
C ASN A 136 15.65 10.40 1.84
N VAL A 137 14.90 9.34 1.58
CA VAL A 137 15.12 8.45 0.44
C VAL A 137 13.94 8.48 -0.51
N TRP A 138 14.19 8.16 -1.78
CA TRP A 138 13.15 8.02 -2.77
C TRP A 138 12.60 6.61 -2.79
N GLN A 139 11.28 6.51 -3.00
CA GLN A 139 10.58 5.25 -3.16
C GLN A 139 9.68 5.32 -4.38
N ILE A 140 9.68 4.26 -5.19
CA ILE A 140 8.79 4.10 -6.32
C ILE A 140 7.83 2.97 -5.98
N THR A 141 6.53 3.26 -6.01
CA THR A 141 5.47 2.29 -5.67
C THR A 141 4.49 2.14 -6.84
N PRO A 142 4.67 1.13 -7.70
CA PRO A 142 3.63 0.69 -8.63
C PRO A 142 2.55 -0.10 -7.89
N VAL A 143 1.29 0.15 -8.27
CA VAL A 143 0.10 -0.54 -7.78
C VAL A 143 -0.74 -0.96 -8.98
N TRP A 144 -1.17 -2.20 -9.04
CA TRP A 144 -1.88 -2.73 -10.21
C TRP A 144 -3.00 -3.68 -9.84
N SER A 145 -3.93 -3.82 -10.76
CA SER A 145 -4.93 -4.88 -10.76
C SER A 145 -5.25 -5.28 -12.19
N TYR A 146 -5.43 -6.57 -12.41
CA TYR A 146 -5.97 -7.09 -13.64
C TYR A 146 -6.81 -8.33 -13.40
N THR A 147 -7.82 -8.54 -14.25
CA THR A 147 -8.76 -9.64 -14.16
C THR A 147 -8.58 -10.58 -15.34
N ILE A 148 -8.50 -11.88 -15.07
CA ILE A 148 -8.41 -12.93 -16.06
C ILE A 148 -9.68 -13.78 -16.00
N GLY A 149 -10.38 -13.91 -17.11
CA GLY A 149 -11.49 -14.85 -17.25
C GLY A 149 -10.98 -16.28 -17.34
N VAL A 150 -11.49 -17.17 -16.49
CA VAL A 150 -11.16 -18.61 -16.47
C VAL A 150 -12.46 -19.41 -16.47
N GLY A 151 -12.91 -19.83 -17.65
CA GLY A 151 -14.20 -20.49 -17.81
C GLY A 151 -15.36 -19.56 -17.46
N ASP A 152 -16.21 -19.96 -16.52
CA ASP A 152 -17.35 -19.18 -16.02
C ASP A 152 -16.99 -18.31 -14.79
N SER A 153 -15.71 -18.18 -14.47
CA SER A 153 -15.21 -17.43 -13.32
C SER A 153 -14.15 -16.43 -13.72
N ASP A 154 -14.01 -15.38 -12.90
CA ASP A 154 -12.95 -14.40 -13.02
C ASP A 154 -11.92 -14.58 -11.92
N VAL A 155 -10.65 -14.43 -12.27
CA VAL A 155 -9.53 -14.38 -11.32
C VAL A 155 -8.99 -12.96 -11.31
N LEU A 156 -9.10 -12.30 -10.16
CA LEU A 156 -8.51 -10.98 -9.90
C LEU A 156 -7.09 -11.16 -9.39
N ILE A 157 -6.15 -10.47 -10.03
CA ILE A 157 -4.75 -10.41 -9.60
C ILE A 157 -4.42 -8.95 -9.35
N ASP A 158 -4.18 -8.61 -8.11
CA ASP A 158 -3.77 -7.28 -7.69
C ASP A 158 -2.49 -7.32 -6.86
N GLY A 159 -1.84 -6.20 -6.75
CA GLY A 159 -0.61 -6.11 -5.98
C GLY A 159 0.01 -4.72 -6.02
N TYR A 160 1.08 -4.62 -5.26
CA TYR A 160 1.95 -3.46 -5.25
C TYR A 160 3.40 -3.89 -4.99
N MET A 161 4.32 -2.99 -5.26
CA MET A 161 5.74 -3.17 -4.95
C MET A 161 6.32 -1.85 -4.47
N ASP A 162 7.09 -1.90 -3.39
CA ASP A 162 7.85 -0.76 -2.91
C ASP A 162 9.32 -0.93 -3.29
N TRP A 163 9.81 -0.01 -4.09
CA TRP A 163 11.21 0.05 -4.47
C TRP A 163 11.84 1.29 -3.85
N VAL A 164 12.60 1.08 -2.78
CA VAL A 164 13.34 2.15 -2.09
C VAL A 164 14.68 2.32 -2.80
N VAL A 165 14.95 3.55 -3.22
CA VAL A 165 16.21 3.94 -3.87
C VAL A 165 17.02 4.71 -2.84
N ASP A 166 18.09 4.09 -2.34
CA ASP A 166 19.06 4.74 -1.48
C ASP A 166 20.01 5.56 -2.35
N ASN A 167 20.23 6.80 -1.98
CA ASN A 167 21.20 7.68 -2.64
C ASN A 167 22.47 7.70 -1.76
N ASP A 168 23.28 6.65 -1.85
CA ASP A 168 24.67 6.66 -1.34
C ASP A 168 25.54 7.64 -2.12
#